data_488431596241e3766733d75505b7be0a
#
_entry.id   488431596241e3766733d75505b7be0a
#
_cell.length_a   1.000
_cell.length_b   1.000
_cell.length_c   1.000
_cell.angle_alpha   90.00
_cell.angle_beta   90.00
_cell.angle_gamma   90.00
#
_symmetry.space_group_name_H-M   'P 1'
#
loop_
_entity.id
_entity.type
_entity.pdbx_description
1 polymer ?
#
loop_
_entity_poly.entity_id
_entity_poly.type
_entity_poly.pdbx_seq_one_letter_code
_entity_poly.pdbx_strand_id
1 'polypeptide(L)'
;MTRTVYVNGKYLPENEASVSIFDRGFLFADGVYEVTSVLDGKLIDFDGHARRLARSLDELGMRNPIETEDLLEVHRELVRANDIVEGLIYLQITRGAAADRDFAYPSEDTPPTIVLFTQNKPGLADSPMAKAGIKVISIEDQRWARRDIKTVQLLYPSMGKMMANAAGCDDAWMVEDGAVTEGTSNNAYIVKGGKIITRHLSNEILHGITRAAVLRFAREAQMEVEERAFTVAEAQDADEAFFTSASAFVMPVVELDGAAIGTGTPGPVATRLREIYLDESRKVAI
;
A
#
# COMPACT_ATOMS: atom_id res chain seq x y z
N MET A 1 -11.23 22.60 -11.31
CA MET A 1 -11.86 21.65 -12.26
C MET A 1 -12.32 20.44 -11.46
N THR A 2 -13.41 19.79 -11.85
CA THR A 2 -13.89 18.53 -11.23
C THR A 2 -12.98 17.40 -11.68
N ARG A 3 -12.55 16.55 -10.77
CA ARG A 3 -11.66 15.43 -11.07
C ARG A 3 -12.36 14.42 -11.99
N THR A 4 -11.67 13.93 -13.01
CA THR A 4 -12.12 12.82 -13.86
C THR A 4 -11.82 11.50 -13.16
N VAL A 5 -12.81 10.62 -13.11
CA VAL A 5 -12.71 9.25 -12.57
C VAL A 5 -13.14 8.22 -13.63
N TYR A 6 -12.77 6.95 -13.41
CA TYR A 6 -13.19 5.86 -14.28
C TYR A 6 -14.10 4.90 -13.52
N VAL A 7 -15.28 4.61 -14.07
CA VAL A 7 -16.24 3.66 -13.49
C VAL A 7 -16.82 2.77 -14.61
N ASN A 8 -16.61 1.48 -14.52
CA ASN A 8 -17.23 0.46 -15.39
C ASN A 8 -17.14 0.80 -16.90
N GLY A 9 -15.95 1.16 -17.37
CA GLY A 9 -15.71 1.45 -18.79
C GLY A 9 -15.95 2.91 -19.20
N LYS A 10 -16.27 3.82 -18.26
CA LYS A 10 -16.58 5.22 -18.57
C LYS A 10 -15.72 6.18 -17.77
N TYR A 11 -15.22 7.23 -18.43
CA TYR A 11 -14.64 8.40 -17.78
C TYR A 11 -15.76 9.39 -17.46
N LEU A 12 -15.85 9.79 -16.18
CA LEU A 12 -16.92 10.64 -15.66
C LEU A 12 -16.32 11.73 -14.73
N PRO A 13 -16.97 12.88 -14.61
CA PRO A 13 -16.72 13.78 -13.49
C PRO A 13 -17.04 13.07 -12.16
N GLU A 14 -16.20 13.28 -11.13
CA GLU A 14 -16.36 12.58 -9.84
C GLU A 14 -17.75 12.78 -9.17
N ASN A 15 -18.40 13.90 -9.40
CA ASN A 15 -19.73 14.19 -8.89
C ASN A 15 -20.88 13.48 -9.65
N GLU A 16 -20.59 12.86 -10.79
CA GLU A 16 -21.53 12.06 -11.57
C GLU A 16 -21.28 10.57 -11.43
N ALA A 17 -20.14 10.18 -10.82
CA ALA A 17 -19.77 8.79 -10.63
C ALA A 17 -20.56 8.15 -9.49
N SER A 18 -21.09 6.96 -9.73
CA SER A 18 -21.84 6.20 -8.72
C SER A 18 -21.66 4.70 -8.90
N VAL A 19 -21.83 3.98 -7.81
CA VAL A 19 -21.92 2.51 -7.79
C VAL A 19 -23.24 2.09 -7.15
N SER A 20 -23.72 0.88 -7.46
CA SER A 20 -24.96 0.36 -6.88
C SER A 20 -24.87 0.22 -5.36
N ILE A 21 -25.95 0.50 -4.64
CA ILE A 21 -26.07 0.19 -3.21
C ILE A 21 -26.03 -1.34 -2.94
N PHE A 22 -26.27 -2.16 -3.97
CA PHE A 22 -26.15 -3.63 -3.90
C PHE A 22 -24.75 -4.12 -4.32
N ASP A 23 -23.79 -3.22 -4.54
CA ASP A 23 -22.41 -3.61 -4.81
C ASP A 23 -21.84 -4.37 -3.61
N ARG A 24 -21.23 -5.52 -3.86
CA ARG A 24 -20.73 -6.39 -2.80
C ARG A 24 -19.51 -5.79 -2.08
N GLY A 25 -18.73 -4.94 -2.73
CA GLY A 25 -17.69 -4.15 -2.07
C GLY A 25 -18.26 -3.23 -0.99
N PHE A 26 -19.42 -2.61 -1.25
CA PHE A 26 -20.12 -1.77 -0.28
C PHE A 26 -20.77 -2.60 0.84
N LEU A 27 -21.41 -3.74 0.52
CA LEU A 27 -22.18 -4.53 1.50
C LEU A 27 -21.32 -5.49 2.33
N PHE A 28 -20.24 -6.04 1.78
CA PHE A 28 -19.47 -7.15 2.35
C PHE A 28 -17.96 -6.93 2.34
N ALA A 29 -17.45 -5.81 1.85
CA ALA A 29 -16.04 -5.61 1.54
C ALA A 29 -15.48 -6.70 0.57
N ASP A 30 -16.34 -7.26 -0.30
CA ASP A 30 -16.00 -8.29 -1.28
C ASP A 30 -15.36 -7.64 -2.51
N GLY A 31 -14.08 -7.35 -2.38
CA GLY A 31 -13.31 -6.66 -3.41
C GLY A 31 -11.83 -6.50 -3.04
N VAL A 32 -11.07 -6.13 -4.04
CA VAL A 32 -9.62 -5.90 -3.96
C VAL A 32 -9.29 -4.49 -4.46
N TYR A 33 -8.13 -3.98 -4.06
CA TYR A 33 -7.69 -2.66 -4.49
C TYR A 33 -6.19 -2.62 -4.78
N GLU A 34 -5.77 -1.64 -5.56
CA GLU A 34 -4.37 -1.28 -5.78
C GLU A 34 -4.16 0.23 -5.66
N VAL A 35 -2.93 0.61 -5.34
CA VAL A 35 -2.51 2.00 -5.34
C VAL A 35 -1.21 2.11 -6.10
N THR A 36 -1.24 2.78 -7.24
CA THR A 36 -0.06 3.03 -8.08
C THR A 36 0.41 4.46 -7.89
N SER A 37 1.70 4.65 -7.61
CA SER A 37 2.30 5.98 -7.50
C SER A 37 2.53 6.60 -8.85
N VAL A 38 2.42 7.92 -8.91
CA VAL A 38 2.76 8.75 -10.05
C VAL A 38 3.88 9.70 -9.65
N LEU A 39 5.00 9.68 -10.37
CA LEU A 39 6.10 10.63 -10.24
C LEU A 39 6.43 11.17 -11.64
N ASP A 40 6.58 12.48 -11.74
CA ASP A 40 6.88 13.18 -13.01
C ASP A 40 5.86 12.83 -14.13
N GLY A 41 4.59 12.61 -13.75
CA GLY A 41 3.51 12.23 -14.66
C GLY A 41 3.55 10.78 -15.15
N LYS A 42 4.40 9.92 -14.57
CA LYS A 42 4.62 8.52 -14.97
C LYS A 42 4.28 7.56 -13.84
N LEU A 43 3.84 6.37 -14.21
CA LEU A 43 3.45 5.30 -13.28
C LEU A 43 4.69 4.58 -12.74
N ILE A 44 4.73 4.36 -11.43
CA ILE A 44 5.79 3.62 -10.75
C ILE A 44 5.32 2.19 -10.49
N ASP A 45 6.16 1.21 -10.84
CA ASP A 45 5.95 -0.23 -10.56
C ASP A 45 4.62 -0.80 -11.08
N PHE A 46 4.03 -0.23 -12.13
CA PHE A 46 2.71 -0.62 -12.65
C PHE A 46 2.58 -2.13 -12.88
N ASP A 47 3.55 -2.77 -13.53
CA ASP A 47 3.51 -4.21 -13.80
C ASP A 47 3.45 -5.05 -12.52
N GLY A 48 4.12 -4.61 -11.47
CA GLY A 48 4.07 -5.23 -10.15
C GLY A 48 2.65 -5.16 -9.56
N HIS A 49 2.04 -3.98 -9.62
CA HIS A 49 0.66 -3.75 -9.17
C HIS A 49 -0.35 -4.55 -9.98
N ALA A 50 -0.23 -4.61 -11.30
CA ALA A 50 -1.12 -5.39 -12.17
C ALA A 50 -1.03 -6.90 -11.87
N ARG A 51 0.18 -7.45 -11.68
CA ARG A 51 0.34 -8.86 -11.29
C ARG A 51 -0.24 -9.16 -9.90
N ARG A 52 -0.09 -8.27 -8.92
CA ARG A 52 -0.67 -8.47 -7.58
C ARG A 52 -2.19 -8.34 -7.61
N LEU A 53 -2.74 -7.43 -8.41
CA LEU A 53 -4.18 -7.34 -8.66
C LEU A 53 -4.73 -8.66 -9.20
N ALA A 54 -4.13 -9.20 -10.26
CA ALA A 54 -4.54 -10.47 -10.85
C ALA A 54 -4.49 -11.62 -9.82
N ARG A 55 -3.40 -11.72 -9.03
CA ARG A 55 -3.30 -12.70 -7.95
C ARG A 55 -4.41 -12.51 -6.90
N SER A 56 -4.67 -11.27 -6.47
CA SER A 56 -5.70 -11.00 -5.45
C SER A 56 -7.10 -11.36 -5.94
N LEU A 57 -7.40 -11.12 -7.21
CA LEU A 57 -8.66 -11.53 -7.85
C LEU A 57 -8.79 -13.05 -7.91
N ASP A 58 -7.73 -13.75 -8.33
CA ASP A 58 -7.69 -15.22 -8.43
C ASP A 58 -7.90 -15.88 -7.06
N GLU A 59 -7.23 -15.42 -6.02
CA GLU A 59 -7.37 -15.92 -4.64
C GLU A 59 -8.80 -15.79 -4.08
N LEU A 60 -9.58 -14.82 -4.58
CA LEU A 60 -10.99 -14.64 -4.22
C LEU A 60 -11.96 -15.27 -5.23
N GLY A 61 -11.47 -15.94 -6.27
CA GLY A 61 -12.28 -16.47 -7.36
C GLY A 61 -13.10 -15.37 -8.06
N MET A 62 -12.48 -14.20 -8.27
CA MET A 62 -13.09 -13.05 -8.94
C MET A 62 -12.57 -12.92 -10.37
N ARG A 63 -13.50 -12.70 -11.32
CA ARG A 63 -13.12 -12.42 -12.71
C ARG A 63 -12.43 -11.05 -12.81
N ASN A 64 -11.29 -10.98 -13.53
CA ASN A 64 -10.71 -9.71 -13.90
C ASN A 64 -11.57 -9.04 -15.00
N PRO A 65 -12.10 -7.82 -14.78
CA PRO A 65 -12.95 -7.16 -15.76
C PRO A 65 -12.20 -6.41 -16.88
N ILE A 66 -10.87 -6.35 -16.83
CA ILE A 66 -10.06 -5.54 -17.73
C ILE A 66 -8.70 -6.20 -18.00
N GLU A 67 -8.25 -6.17 -19.25
CA GLU A 67 -6.92 -6.63 -19.62
C GLU A 67 -5.84 -5.65 -19.14
N THR A 68 -4.61 -6.15 -18.93
CA THR A 68 -3.51 -5.35 -18.35
C THR A 68 -3.15 -4.15 -19.21
N GLU A 69 -3.18 -4.30 -20.53
CA GLU A 69 -2.89 -3.24 -21.50
C GLU A 69 -3.94 -2.13 -21.45
N ASP A 70 -5.22 -2.49 -21.39
CA ASP A 70 -6.32 -1.53 -21.25
C ASP A 70 -6.28 -0.84 -19.88
N LEU A 71 -5.95 -1.58 -18.83
CA LEU A 71 -5.77 -1.02 -17.50
C LEU A 71 -4.63 0.03 -17.46
N LEU A 72 -3.53 -0.22 -18.16
CA LEU A 72 -2.44 0.74 -18.31
C LEU A 72 -2.92 2.03 -18.99
N GLU A 73 -3.68 1.91 -20.07
CA GLU A 73 -4.21 3.09 -20.79
C GLU A 73 -5.20 3.87 -19.91
N VAL A 74 -6.03 3.19 -19.11
CA VAL A 74 -6.91 3.87 -18.13
C VAL A 74 -6.09 4.66 -17.10
N HIS A 75 -5.00 4.10 -16.59
CA HIS A 75 -4.11 4.81 -15.66
C HIS A 75 -3.50 6.06 -16.31
N ARG A 76 -2.94 5.92 -17.52
CA ARG A 76 -2.34 7.04 -18.27
C ARG A 76 -3.36 8.14 -18.57
N GLU A 77 -4.56 7.76 -19.00
CA GLU A 77 -5.63 8.71 -19.27
C GLU A 77 -6.03 9.50 -18.02
N LEU A 78 -6.16 8.83 -16.87
CA LEU A 78 -6.50 9.51 -15.62
C LEU A 78 -5.37 10.45 -15.13
N VAL A 79 -4.10 10.09 -15.33
CA VAL A 79 -2.96 10.99 -15.07
C VAL A 79 -3.06 12.23 -15.92
N ARG A 80 -3.30 12.06 -17.24
CA ARG A 80 -3.40 13.15 -18.21
C ARG A 80 -4.62 14.04 -17.96
N ALA A 81 -5.81 13.43 -17.77
CA ALA A 81 -7.07 14.16 -17.60
C ALA A 81 -7.14 14.98 -16.29
N ASN A 82 -6.33 14.61 -15.30
CA ASN A 82 -6.28 15.29 -14.00
C ASN A 82 -4.97 16.05 -13.76
N ASP A 83 -4.10 16.18 -14.75
CA ASP A 83 -2.82 16.89 -14.69
C ASP A 83 -1.94 16.43 -13.49
N ILE A 84 -1.88 15.10 -13.25
CA ILE A 84 -1.13 14.57 -12.11
C ILE A 84 0.37 14.51 -12.44
N VAL A 85 1.16 15.33 -11.78
CA VAL A 85 2.63 15.29 -11.83
C VAL A 85 3.16 14.37 -10.73
N GLU A 86 2.73 14.60 -9.49
CA GLU A 86 2.99 13.70 -8.35
C GLU A 86 1.67 13.32 -7.67
N GLY A 87 1.49 12.04 -7.42
CA GLY A 87 0.25 11.58 -6.81
C GLY A 87 0.09 10.07 -6.81
N LEU A 88 -1.15 9.66 -6.68
CA LEU A 88 -1.55 8.26 -6.59
C LEU A 88 -2.74 8.01 -7.50
N ILE A 89 -2.82 6.78 -8.02
CA ILE A 89 -4.02 6.24 -8.62
C ILE A 89 -4.52 5.12 -7.72
N TYR A 90 -5.74 5.26 -7.24
CA TYR A 90 -6.48 4.21 -6.56
C TYR A 90 -7.29 3.43 -7.56
N LEU A 91 -7.23 2.11 -7.50
CA LEU A 91 -8.06 1.17 -8.26
C LEU A 91 -8.78 0.26 -7.28
N GLN A 92 -10.06 0.01 -7.49
CA GLN A 92 -10.85 -0.99 -6.77
C GLN A 92 -11.63 -1.84 -7.75
N ILE A 93 -11.64 -3.16 -7.53
CA ILE A 93 -12.50 -4.11 -8.21
C ILE A 93 -13.30 -4.87 -7.16
N THR A 94 -14.62 -4.90 -7.32
CA THR A 94 -15.52 -5.70 -6.48
C THR A 94 -16.14 -6.83 -7.28
N ARG A 95 -16.75 -7.80 -6.59
CA ARG A 95 -17.50 -8.88 -7.26
C ARG A 95 -18.75 -8.37 -8.02
N GLY A 96 -19.06 -7.08 -7.93
CA GLY A 96 -20.18 -6.45 -8.60
C GLY A 96 -21.45 -6.38 -7.75
N ALA A 97 -22.55 -6.00 -8.39
CA ALA A 97 -23.84 -5.80 -7.76
C ALA A 97 -24.81 -6.92 -8.13
N ALA A 98 -25.27 -7.66 -7.13
CA ALA A 98 -26.37 -8.62 -7.28
C ALA A 98 -27.73 -7.90 -7.31
N ALA A 99 -28.80 -8.66 -7.62
CA ALA A 99 -30.18 -8.13 -7.61
C ALA A 99 -30.65 -7.77 -6.19
N ASP A 100 -30.13 -8.45 -5.16
CA ASP A 100 -30.45 -8.23 -3.75
C ASP A 100 -29.25 -8.68 -2.88
N ARG A 101 -29.30 -8.36 -1.57
CA ARG A 101 -28.28 -8.72 -0.60
C ARG A 101 -28.39 -10.19 -0.20
N ASP A 102 -27.36 -10.98 -0.51
CA ASP A 102 -27.19 -12.35 -0.05
C ASP A 102 -25.72 -12.59 0.36
N PHE A 103 -25.49 -13.48 1.35
CA PHE A 103 -24.14 -13.96 1.70
C PHE A 103 -23.55 -14.85 0.62
N ALA A 104 -24.38 -15.66 -0.07
CA ALA A 104 -23.91 -16.43 -1.20
C ALA A 104 -23.41 -15.53 -2.32
N TYR A 105 -22.42 -16.02 -3.08
CA TYR A 105 -21.94 -15.30 -4.24
C TYR A 105 -23.03 -15.20 -5.31
N PRO A 106 -23.11 -14.09 -6.03
CA PRO A 106 -24.03 -13.96 -7.16
C PRO A 106 -23.62 -14.90 -8.30
N SER A 107 -24.47 -14.99 -9.33
CA SER A 107 -24.15 -15.70 -10.57
C SER A 107 -22.79 -15.24 -11.14
N GLU A 108 -22.05 -16.19 -11.73
CA GLU A 108 -20.78 -15.93 -12.42
C GLU A 108 -20.91 -14.90 -13.56
N ASP A 109 -22.12 -14.72 -14.10
CA ASP A 109 -22.43 -13.70 -15.11
C ASP A 109 -22.51 -12.27 -14.54
N THR A 110 -22.54 -12.10 -13.20
CA THR A 110 -22.55 -10.78 -12.58
C THR A 110 -21.27 -10.01 -12.94
N PRO A 111 -21.38 -8.86 -13.60
CA PRO A 111 -20.20 -8.12 -13.98
C PRO A 111 -19.51 -7.51 -12.74
N PRO A 112 -18.20 -7.68 -12.58
CA PRO A 112 -17.44 -6.96 -11.55
C PRO A 112 -17.59 -5.44 -11.71
N THR A 113 -17.56 -4.71 -10.60
CA THR A 113 -17.48 -3.25 -10.63
C THR A 113 -16.02 -2.83 -10.55
N ILE A 114 -15.58 -1.98 -11.46
CA ILE A 114 -14.23 -1.40 -11.47
C ILE A 114 -14.30 0.12 -11.34
N VAL A 115 -13.53 0.67 -10.39
CA VAL A 115 -13.44 2.11 -10.14
C VAL A 115 -11.98 2.52 -10.03
N LEU A 116 -11.59 3.61 -10.73
CA LEU A 116 -10.29 4.26 -10.56
C LEU A 116 -10.48 5.76 -10.36
N PHE A 117 -9.62 6.32 -9.51
CA PHE A 117 -9.50 7.77 -9.34
C PHE A 117 -8.09 8.18 -8.93
N THR A 118 -7.74 9.43 -9.19
CA THR A 118 -6.44 10.00 -8.83
C THR A 118 -6.50 10.76 -7.52
N GLN A 119 -5.35 10.85 -6.85
CA GLN A 119 -5.11 11.78 -5.75
C GLN A 119 -3.87 12.60 -6.09
N ASN A 120 -4.03 13.91 -6.24
CA ASN A 120 -2.89 14.83 -6.40
C ASN A 120 -2.14 14.97 -5.08
N LYS A 121 -0.84 14.71 -5.06
CA LYS A 121 0.05 14.72 -3.87
C LYS A 121 1.37 15.42 -4.19
N PRO A 122 1.36 16.75 -4.41
CA PRO A 122 2.59 17.49 -4.66
C PRO A 122 3.58 17.31 -3.50
N GLY A 123 4.85 17.08 -3.81
CA GLY A 123 5.89 16.83 -2.82
C GLY A 123 5.89 15.40 -2.26
N LEU A 124 5.27 14.43 -2.92
CA LEU A 124 5.26 13.02 -2.52
C LEU A 124 6.68 12.45 -2.43
N ALA A 125 7.52 12.76 -3.41
CA ALA A 125 8.92 12.34 -3.42
C ALA A 125 9.76 13.09 -2.37
N ASP A 126 9.51 14.38 -2.16
CA ASP A 126 10.24 15.23 -1.22
C ASP A 126 9.48 15.47 0.10
N SER A 127 8.90 14.41 0.67
CA SER A 127 8.08 14.47 1.87
C SER A 127 8.88 14.99 3.08
N PRO A 128 8.40 16.05 3.77
CA PRO A 128 8.99 16.51 5.03
C PRO A 128 9.00 15.42 6.11
N MET A 129 8.00 14.53 6.14
CA MET A 129 7.94 13.40 7.07
C MET A 129 9.07 12.39 6.83
N ALA A 130 9.50 12.20 5.57
CA ALA A 130 10.64 11.33 5.28
C ALA A 130 11.98 11.92 5.76
N LYS A 131 12.07 13.25 5.86
CA LYS A 131 13.25 13.96 6.40
C LYS A 131 13.25 14.00 7.94
N ALA A 132 12.09 14.03 8.57
CA ALA A 132 11.94 14.09 10.02
C ALA A 132 11.87 12.69 10.66
N GLY A 133 11.37 11.71 9.93
CA GLY A 133 10.92 10.42 10.45
C GLY A 133 9.54 10.53 11.11
N ILE A 134 8.90 9.39 11.29
CA ILE A 134 7.59 9.28 11.92
C ILE A 134 7.66 8.52 13.24
N LYS A 135 6.63 8.72 14.07
CA LYS A 135 6.40 8.00 15.32
C LYS A 135 5.30 6.98 15.14
N VAL A 136 5.48 5.80 15.71
CA VAL A 136 4.48 4.73 15.63
C VAL A 136 4.18 4.16 17.01
N ILE A 137 2.97 3.60 17.16
CA ILE A 137 2.61 2.75 18.31
C ILE A 137 2.53 1.30 17.85
N SER A 138 2.63 0.37 18.78
CA SER A 138 2.27 -1.04 18.58
C SER A 138 0.82 -1.30 18.97
N ILE A 139 0.11 -2.10 18.17
CA ILE A 139 -1.26 -2.56 18.45
C ILE A 139 -1.37 -4.04 18.11
N GLU A 140 -2.32 -4.75 18.74
CA GLU A 140 -2.63 -6.13 18.38
C GLU A 140 -3.12 -6.21 16.92
N ASP A 141 -2.71 -7.22 16.15
CA ASP A 141 -3.18 -7.45 14.78
C ASP A 141 -4.47 -8.28 14.79
N GLN A 142 -5.61 -7.62 14.68
CA GLN A 142 -6.94 -8.22 14.66
C GLN A 142 -7.53 -8.35 13.24
N ARG A 143 -6.69 -8.24 12.21
CA ARG A 143 -7.13 -8.45 10.83
C ARG A 143 -7.39 -9.95 10.57
N TRP A 144 -8.05 -10.24 9.48
CA TRP A 144 -8.24 -11.61 9.03
C TRP A 144 -6.92 -12.33 8.67
N ALA A 145 -6.95 -13.66 8.56
CA ALA A 145 -5.74 -14.47 8.38
C ALA A 145 -5.17 -14.47 6.95
N ARG A 146 -5.78 -13.78 5.98
CA ARG A 146 -5.34 -13.71 4.58
C ARG A 146 -4.95 -12.27 4.20
N ARG A 147 -4.01 -11.70 4.96
CA ARG A 147 -3.50 -10.33 4.76
C ARG A 147 -2.66 -10.19 3.48
N ASP A 148 -2.24 -11.32 2.91
CA ASP A 148 -1.56 -11.43 1.62
C ASP A 148 -2.45 -11.02 0.43
N ILE A 149 -3.78 -11.11 0.56
CA ILE A 149 -4.76 -10.64 -0.43
C ILE A 149 -5.09 -9.17 -0.15
N LYS A 150 -4.90 -8.31 -1.15
CA LYS A 150 -5.12 -6.86 -0.98
C LYS A 150 -6.61 -6.50 -1.07
N THR A 151 -7.37 -6.93 -0.05
CA THR A 151 -8.82 -6.70 0.03
C THR A 151 -9.17 -5.30 0.54
N VAL A 152 -10.39 -4.85 0.27
CA VAL A 152 -10.95 -3.57 0.78
C VAL A 152 -11.43 -3.65 2.24
N GLN A 153 -11.05 -4.69 3.00
CA GLN A 153 -11.32 -4.83 4.43
C GLN A 153 -10.38 -3.93 5.25
N LEU A 154 -10.56 -2.62 5.16
CA LEU A 154 -9.65 -1.63 5.70
C LEU A 154 -10.12 -0.97 7.01
N LEU A 155 -11.19 -1.48 7.61
CA LEU A 155 -11.72 -0.89 8.85
C LEU A 155 -10.70 -0.96 9.98
N TYR A 156 -10.11 -2.14 10.23
CA TYR A 156 -9.12 -2.28 11.32
C TYR A 156 -7.83 -1.47 11.09
N PRO A 157 -7.21 -1.46 9.90
CA PRO A 157 -6.15 -0.50 9.58
C PRO A 157 -6.51 0.96 9.85
N SER A 158 -7.73 1.40 9.49
CA SER A 158 -8.22 2.76 9.78
C SER A 158 -8.34 3.01 11.28
N MET A 159 -8.84 2.03 12.07
CA MET A 159 -8.90 2.13 13.54
C MET A 159 -7.49 2.24 14.13
N GLY A 160 -6.53 1.43 13.65
CA GLY A 160 -5.12 1.53 14.07
C GLY A 160 -4.52 2.91 13.82
N LYS A 161 -4.82 3.50 12.65
CA LYS A 161 -4.40 4.87 12.33
C LYS A 161 -5.00 5.90 13.29
N MET A 162 -6.27 5.73 13.67
CA MET A 162 -6.93 6.61 14.64
C MET A 162 -6.38 6.43 16.07
N MET A 163 -6.03 5.19 16.46
CA MET A 163 -5.35 4.93 17.74
C MET A 163 -3.99 5.64 17.80
N ALA A 164 -3.19 5.54 16.72
CA ALA A 164 -1.92 6.24 16.61
C ALA A 164 -2.10 7.77 16.74
N ASN A 165 -3.04 8.35 16.00
CA ASN A 165 -3.33 9.78 16.07
C ASN A 165 -3.74 10.21 17.48
N ALA A 166 -4.57 9.42 18.18
CA ALA A 166 -4.97 9.70 19.57
C ALA A 166 -3.79 9.65 20.54
N ALA A 167 -2.75 8.86 20.24
CA ALA A 167 -1.51 8.78 20.99
C ALA A 167 -0.46 9.84 20.57
N GLY A 168 -0.80 10.74 19.64
CA GLY A 168 0.14 11.74 19.10
C GLY A 168 1.21 11.15 18.18
N CYS A 169 0.94 9.99 17.58
CA CYS A 169 1.79 9.28 16.65
C CYS A 169 1.21 9.28 15.23
N ASP A 170 2.04 8.94 14.26
CA ASP A 170 1.71 9.05 12.83
C ASP A 170 1.13 7.76 12.25
N ASP A 171 1.50 6.58 12.81
CA ASP A 171 1.03 5.28 12.34
C ASP A 171 1.06 4.23 13.45
N ALA A 172 0.54 3.03 13.16
CA ALA A 172 0.61 1.89 14.07
C ALA A 172 1.26 0.69 13.37
N TRP A 173 2.11 -0.02 14.10
CA TRP A 173 2.60 -1.35 13.76
C TRP A 173 1.76 -2.41 14.44
N MET A 174 1.31 -3.36 13.67
CA MET A 174 0.46 -4.46 14.14
C MET A 174 1.33 -5.61 14.63
N VAL A 175 0.91 -6.24 15.72
CA VAL A 175 1.65 -7.30 16.41
C VAL A 175 0.77 -8.53 16.57
N GLU A 176 1.28 -9.69 16.20
CA GLU A 176 0.65 -10.99 16.40
C GLU A 176 1.70 -11.95 17.00
N ASP A 177 1.34 -12.70 18.03
CA ASP A 177 2.22 -13.63 18.74
C ASP A 177 3.56 -13.00 19.18
N GLY A 178 3.53 -11.73 19.60
CA GLY A 178 4.68 -10.98 20.08
C GLY A 178 5.62 -10.44 19.00
N ALA A 179 5.33 -10.68 17.73
CA ALA A 179 6.12 -10.22 16.59
C ALA A 179 5.37 -9.19 15.74
N VAL A 180 6.08 -8.20 15.23
CA VAL A 180 5.53 -7.22 14.30
C VAL A 180 5.15 -7.92 12.98
N THR A 181 3.91 -7.75 12.54
CA THR A 181 3.46 -8.20 11.23
C THR A 181 3.81 -7.14 10.18
N GLU A 182 3.12 -6.02 10.18
CA GLU A 182 3.32 -4.88 9.30
C GLU A 182 2.63 -3.64 9.89
N GLY A 183 2.70 -2.49 9.23
CA GLY A 183 1.94 -1.30 9.64
C GLY A 183 0.52 -1.27 9.08
N THR A 184 -0.20 -0.16 9.29
CA THR A 184 -1.61 -0.03 8.88
C THR A 184 -1.81 -0.11 7.36
N SER A 185 -0.80 0.26 6.57
CA SER A 185 -0.82 0.23 5.10
C SER A 185 0.57 0.07 4.49
N ASN A 186 1.49 -0.56 5.20
CA ASN A 186 2.90 -0.62 4.84
C ASN A 186 3.58 -1.85 5.44
N ASN A 187 4.71 -2.27 4.86
CA ASN A 187 5.56 -3.32 5.44
C ASN A 187 6.65 -2.70 6.32
N ALA A 188 6.91 -3.32 7.48
CA ALA A 188 7.84 -2.84 8.50
C ALA A 188 9.23 -3.46 8.39
N TYR A 189 10.25 -2.69 8.77
CA TYR A 189 11.67 -3.08 8.77
C TYR A 189 12.40 -2.50 9.97
N ILE A 190 13.42 -3.21 10.42
CA ILE A 190 14.44 -2.71 11.33
C ILE A 190 15.83 -2.90 10.73
N VAL A 191 16.79 -2.10 11.19
CA VAL A 191 18.22 -2.28 10.87
C VAL A 191 18.98 -2.53 12.16
N LYS A 192 19.75 -3.60 12.21
CA LYS A 192 20.59 -3.93 13.36
C LYS A 192 21.96 -4.41 12.89
N GLY A 193 23.02 -3.78 13.38
CA GLY A 193 24.39 -4.09 12.96
C GLY A 193 24.62 -3.98 11.45
N GLY A 194 23.94 -3.04 10.78
CA GLY A 194 24.01 -2.85 9.33
C GLY A 194 23.15 -3.83 8.50
N LYS A 195 22.47 -4.79 9.14
CA LYS A 195 21.59 -5.77 8.49
C LYS A 195 20.14 -5.27 8.49
N ILE A 196 19.48 -5.30 7.34
CA ILE A 196 18.05 -5.01 7.18
C ILE A 196 17.25 -6.27 7.53
N ILE A 197 16.33 -6.16 8.47
CA ILE A 197 15.48 -7.26 8.92
C ILE A 197 14.03 -6.90 8.64
N THR A 198 13.29 -7.80 8.01
CA THR A 198 11.84 -7.65 7.73
C THR A 198 11.16 -9.00 7.77
N ARG A 199 9.86 -9.03 8.09
CA ARG A 199 9.10 -10.28 8.12
C ARG A 199 9.13 -10.97 6.75
N HIS A 200 9.32 -12.29 6.73
CA HIS A 200 9.24 -13.10 5.52
C HIS A 200 7.80 -13.10 4.95
N LEU A 201 7.67 -13.33 3.65
CA LEU A 201 6.37 -13.41 2.99
C LEU A 201 5.58 -14.63 3.47
N SER A 202 4.36 -14.38 3.90
CA SER A 202 3.37 -15.38 4.33
C SER A 202 1.96 -14.79 4.17
N ASN A 203 0.94 -15.54 4.60
CA ASN A 203 -0.43 -15.02 4.65
C ASN A 203 -0.63 -13.90 5.71
N GLU A 204 0.36 -13.69 6.58
CA GLU A 204 0.26 -12.75 7.71
C GLU A 204 0.60 -11.31 7.33
N ILE A 205 1.18 -11.07 6.16
CA ILE A 205 1.54 -9.74 5.66
C ILE A 205 1.20 -9.59 4.18
N LEU A 206 0.98 -8.35 3.76
CA LEU A 206 0.84 -8.03 2.35
C LEU A 206 2.18 -8.19 1.62
N HIS A 207 2.16 -8.83 0.45
CA HIS A 207 3.30 -8.91 -0.45
C HIS A 207 3.50 -7.56 -1.16
N GLY A 208 4.14 -6.60 -0.47
CA GLY A 208 4.30 -5.23 -0.93
C GLY A 208 5.12 -5.11 -2.22
N ILE A 209 4.64 -4.31 -3.18
CA ILE A 209 5.38 -4.06 -4.44
C ILE A 209 6.60 -3.17 -4.14
N THR A 210 6.43 -2.10 -3.38
CA THR A 210 7.54 -1.27 -2.91
C THR A 210 8.52 -2.08 -2.06
N ARG A 211 8.03 -3.03 -1.21
CA ARG A 211 8.88 -3.96 -0.47
C ARG A 211 9.77 -4.78 -1.42
N ALA A 212 9.19 -5.37 -2.45
CA ALA A 212 9.93 -6.20 -3.41
C ALA A 212 11.02 -5.38 -4.13
N ALA A 213 10.70 -4.17 -4.57
CA ALA A 213 11.65 -3.27 -5.22
C ALA A 213 12.77 -2.82 -4.26
N VAL A 214 12.44 -2.38 -3.06
CA VAL A 214 13.43 -1.94 -2.05
C VAL A 214 14.37 -3.08 -1.66
N LEU A 215 13.88 -4.30 -1.44
CA LEU A 215 14.74 -5.46 -1.11
C LEU A 215 15.63 -5.87 -2.28
N ARG A 216 15.15 -5.76 -3.52
CA ARG A 216 15.98 -5.96 -4.72
C ARG A 216 17.11 -4.93 -4.75
N PHE A 217 16.81 -3.64 -4.64
CA PHE A 217 17.79 -2.57 -4.66
C PHE A 217 18.78 -2.65 -3.49
N ALA A 218 18.32 -3.04 -2.29
CA ALA A 218 19.21 -3.27 -1.15
C ALA A 218 20.26 -4.35 -1.46
N ARG A 219 19.82 -5.48 -2.06
CA ARG A 219 20.74 -6.58 -2.45
C ARG A 219 21.68 -6.16 -3.58
N GLU A 220 21.21 -5.43 -4.58
CA GLU A 220 22.04 -4.87 -5.67
C GLU A 220 23.09 -3.88 -5.12
N ALA A 221 22.75 -3.13 -4.07
CA ALA A 221 23.67 -2.25 -3.34
C ALA A 221 24.53 -3.00 -2.31
N GLN A 222 24.53 -4.33 -2.30
CA GLN A 222 25.31 -5.21 -1.40
C GLN A 222 24.97 -5.02 0.10
N MET A 223 23.75 -4.56 0.43
CA MET A 223 23.26 -4.50 1.79
C MET A 223 22.80 -5.90 2.22
N GLU A 224 23.10 -6.28 3.46
CA GLU A 224 22.64 -7.56 4.01
C GLU A 224 21.16 -7.50 4.37
N VAL A 225 20.36 -8.47 3.90
CA VAL A 225 18.93 -8.57 4.15
C VAL A 225 18.61 -9.93 4.78
N GLU A 226 17.89 -9.90 5.89
CA GLU A 226 17.36 -11.09 6.57
C GLU A 226 15.83 -11.03 6.62
N GLU A 227 15.19 -12.03 6.02
CA GLU A 227 13.73 -12.12 6.02
C GLU A 227 13.27 -13.04 7.16
N ARG A 228 12.97 -12.45 8.32
CA ARG A 228 12.43 -13.10 9.52
C ARG A 228 11.50 -12.18 10.30
N ALA A 229 10.70 -12.75 11.19
CA ALA A 229 9.96 -11.97 12.17
C ALA A 229 10.91 -11.25 13.13
N PHE A 230 10.46 -10.12 13.68
CA PHE A 230 11.12 -9.38 14.75
C PHE A 230 10.07 -8.88 15.76
N THR A 231 10.48 -8.73 17.01
CA THR A 231 9.61 -8.28 18.10
C THR A 231 9.61 -6.76 18.23
N VAL A 232 8.64 -6.21 19.00
CA VAL A 232 8.63 -4.80 19.39
C VAL A 232 9.92 -4.42 20.13
N ALA A 233 10.39 -5.30 21.04
CA ALA A 233 11.63 -5.06 21.79
C ALA A 233 12.87 -5.01 20.87
N GLU A 234 12.95 -5.90 19.86
CA GLU A 234 14.02 -5.84 18.83
C GLU A 234 13.95 -4.55 18.03
N ALA A 235 12.74 -4.06 17.74
CA ALA A 235 12.56 -2.81 17.00
C ALA A 235 12.98 -1.59 17.82
N GLN A 236 12.68 -1.57 19.13
CA GLN A 236 13.12 -0.51 20.04
C GLN A 236 14.64 -0.51 20.26
N ASP A 237 15.30 -1.69 20.20
CA ASP A 237 16.76 -1.85 20.32
C ASP A 237 17.49 -1.75 18.97
N ALA A 238 16.77 -1.49 17.88
CA ALA A 238 17.34 -1.38 16.53
C ALA A 238 18.17 -0.09 16.34
N ASP A 239 19.10 -0.12 15.41
CA ASP A 239 19.88 1.05 15.02
C ASP A 239 19.05 2.02 14.19
N GLU A 240 18.16 1.48 13.34
CA GLU A 240 17.18 2.22 12.54
C GLU A 240 15.90 1.40 12.39
N ALA A 241 14.79 2.08 12.09
CA ALA A 241 13.59 1.43 11.59
C ALA A 241 12.97 2.24 10.45
N PHE A 242 12.23 1.57 9.58
CA PHE A 242 11.51 2.20 8.50
C PHE A 242 10.36 1.32 8.01
N PHE A 243 9.49 1.86 7.18
CA PHE A 243 8.50 1.08 6.46
C PHE A 243 8.54 1.37 4.95
N THR A 244 7.87 0.51 4.17
CA THR A 244 7.69 0.73 2.73
C THR A 244 6.23 0.67 2.33
N SER A 245 5.81 1.61 1.47
CA SER A 245 4.50 1.61 0.82
C SER A 245 4.53 2.35 -0.50
N ALA A 246 3.56 2.11 -1.38
CA ALA A 246 3.43 2.87 -2.62
C ALA A 246 3.19 4.37 -2.36
N SER A 247 2.49 4.73 -1.29
CA SER A 247 2.12 6.12 -0.98
C SER A 247 3.15 6.91 -0.17
N ALA A 248 4.25 6.26 0.30
CA ALA A 248 5.28 6.92 1.10
C ALA A 248 6.71 6.47 0.73
N PHE A 249 6.83 5.47 -0.14
CA PHE A 249 8.11 4.86 -0.55
C PHE A 249 8.85 4.22 0.64
N VAL A 250 10.06 4.63 0.93
CA VAL A 250 10.77 4.30 2.18
C VAL A 250 10.56 5.45 3.16
N MET A 251 9.98 5.16 4.32
CA MET A 251 9.65 6.13 5.36
C MET A 251 10.34 5.75 6.67
N PRO A 252 11.28 6.56 7.17
CA PRO A 252 11.94 6.30 8.46
C PRO A 252 10.94 6.33 9.62
N VAL A 253 11.11 5.40 10.56
CA VAL A 253 10.42 5.34 11.85
C VAL A 253 11.45 5.64 12.93
N VAL A 254 11.22 6.67 13.73
CA VAL A 254 12.20 7.20 14.70
C VAL A 254 11.78 6.96 16.15
N GLU A 255 10.53 6.55 16.39
CA GLU A 255 10.00 6.27 17.73
C GLU A 255 8.96 5.15 17.64
N LEU A 256 8.99 4.21 18.57
CA LEU A 256 7.99 3.14 18.74
C LEU A 256 7.57 3.07 20.22
N ASP A 257 6.26 3.25 20.48
CA ASP A 257 5.66 3.25 21.83
C ASP A 257 6.35 4.22 22.79
N GLY A 258 6.74 5.41 22.33
CA GLY A 258 7.43 6.42 23.10
C GLY A 258 8.93 6.18 23.29
N ALA A 259 9.47 5.03 22.85
CA ALA A 259 10.90 4.76 22.86
C ALA A 259 11.56 5.22 21.55
N ALA A 260 12.58 6.04 21.62
CA ALA A 260 13.37 6.45 20.46
C ALA A 260 14.11 5.24 19.86
N ILE A 261 14.09 5.11 18.55
CA ILE A 261 14.83 4.08 17.80
C ILE A 261 16.17 4.70 17.37
N GLY A 262 17.28 4.02 17.69
CA GLY A 262 18.61 4.52 17.41
C GLY A 262 18.84 5.89 18.06
N THR A 263 19.10 6.92 17.24
CA THR A 263 19.30 8.31 17.72
C THR A 263 18.00 9.13 17.80
N GLY A 264 16.84 8.53 17.47
CA GLY A 264 15.57 9.26 17.38
C GLY A 264 15.46 10.15 16.12
N THR A 265 16.30 9.91 15.12
CA THR A 265 16.31 10.60 13.82
C THR A 265 16.45 9.58 12.69
N PRO A 266 16.07 9.94 11.43
CA PRO A 266 16.24 9.05 10.29
C PRO A 266 17.68 8.56 10.14
N GLY A 267 17.84 7.26 10.03
CA GLY A 267 19.15 6.65 9.87
C GLY A 267 19.65 6.62 8.41
N PRO A 268 20.95 6.36 8.21
CA PRO A 268 21.57 6.39 6.89
C PRO A 268 21.08 5.29 5.94
N VAL A 269 20.71 4.10 6.44
CA VAL A 269 20.23 3.00 5.61
C VAL A 269 18.86 3.33 5.03
N ALA A 270 17.92 3.76 5.85
CA ALA A 270 16.58 4.15 5.40
C ALA A 270 16.63 5.32 4.40
N THR A 271 17.46 6.35 4.70
CA THR A 271 17.67 7.51 3.83
C THR A 271 18.24 7.08 2.47
N ARG A 272 19.29 6.25 2.49
CA ARG A 272 19.92 5.76 1.26
C ARG A 272 19.00 4.89 0.42
N LEU A 273 18.22 4.01 1.05
CA LEU A 273 17.25 3.18 0.34
C LEU A 273 16.13 4.01 -0.31
N ARG A 274 15.69 5.09 0.35
CA ARG A 274 14.73 6.02 -0.25
C ARG A 274 15.29 6.68 -1.50
N GLU A 275 16.52 7.19 -1.45
CA GLU A 275 17.19 7.79 -2.60
C GLU A 275 17.30 6.80 -3.76
N ILE A 276 17.84 5.60 -3.50
CA ILE A 276 17.96 4.55 -4.51
C ILE A 276 16.60 4.19 -5.11
N TYR A 277 15.57 3.99 -4.26
CA TYR A 277 14.25 3.65 -4.75
C TYR A 277 13.67 4.71 -5.67
N LEU A 278 13.74 5.99 -5.29
CA LEU A 278 13.23 7.10 -6.09
C LEU A 278 13.98 7.24 -7.43
N ASP A 279 15.31 7.14 -7.39
CA ASP A 279 16.13 7.27 -8.58
C ASP A 279 15.93 6.11 -9.56
N GLU A 280 15.94 4.85 -9.07
CA GLU A 280 15.78 3.68 -9.92
C GLU A 280 14.34 3.54 -10.44
N SER A 281 13.35 3.84 -9.60
CA SER A 281 11.95 3.79 -10.02
C SER A 281 11.63 4.81 -11.11
N ARG A 282 12.20 6.03 -11.05
CA ARG A 282 12.05 7.03 -12.11
C ARG A 282 12.63 6.60 -13.46
N LYS A 283 13.73 5.84 -13.46
CA LYS A 283 14.36 5.35 -14.71
C LYS A 283 13.48 4.37 -15.47
N VAL A 284 12.66 3.58 -14.77
CA VAL A 284 11.80 2.54 -15.34
C VAL A 284 10.32 2.92 -15.33
N ALA A 285 9.98 4.13 -14.90
CA ALA A 285 8.61 4.65 -14.88
C ALA A 285 8.03 4.76 -16.30
N ILE A 286 6.76 4.41 -16.48
CA ILE A 286 6.06 4.32 -17.77
C ILE A 286 4.88 5.29 -17.89
#